data_70eab9f3ed5b8cbb5671778ddad0e485
#
_entry.id   70eab9f3ed5b8cbb5671778ddad0e485
#
_cell.length_a   1.000
_cell.length_b   1.000
_cell.length_c   1.000
_cell.angle_alpha   90.00
_cell.angle_beta   90.00
_cell.angle_gamma   90.00
#
_symmetry.space_group_name_H-M   'P 1'
#
loop_
_entity.id
_entity.type
_entity.pdbx_description
1 polymer ?
#
loop_
_entity_poly.entity_id
_entity_poly.type
_entity_poly.pdbx_seq_one_letter_code
_entity_poly.pdbx_strand_id
1 'polypeptide(L)'
;MSINQIPDSDLKARRIAAVRHHMEMEIAQDWDAVLATFEHPRYELRGHGAVFDGEEAVRRYLTLSRIPFPDQGNELIAIAADDADTVFVEFWLTGTHLGPLKVGTQTVAPTGKSFRVRLAATFEFAPGSDKIVCERPYYDRFVVLDALGLRPGA
;
A
#
# COMPACT_ATOMS: atom_id res chain seq x y z
N MET A 1 6.95 25.33 -31.84
CA MET A 1 6.79 23.86 -31.75
C MET A 1 5.86 23.58 -30.58
N SER A 2 4.64 23.17 -30.84
CA SER A 2 3.72 22.76 -29.79
C SER A 2 4.23 21.47 -29.21
N ILE A 3 4.65 21.51 -27.93
CA ILE A 3 4.86 20.30 -27.14
C ILE A 3 3.48 19.63 -27.10
N ASN A 4 3.40 18.43 -27.63
CA ASN A 4 2.20 17.58 -27.59
C ASN A 4 1.90 17.32 -26.10
N GLN A 5 1.13 18.22 -25.48
CA GLN A 5 0.60 17.95 -24.12
C GLN A 5 -0.36 16.78 -24.28
N ILE A 6 0.03 15.65 -23.70
CA ILE A 6 -0.86 14.51 -23.54
C ILE A 6 -2.13 15.03 -22.87
N PRO A 7 -3.33 14.74 -23.41
CA PRO A 7 -4.56 15.19 -22.79
C PRO A 7 -4.58 14.82 -21.31
N ASP A 8 -4.99 15.73 -20.45
CA ASP A 8 -5.02 15.56 -18.99
C ASP A 8 -5.82 14.31 -18.57
N SER A 9 -6.90 14.03 -19.30
CA SER A 9 -7.69 12.80 -19.14
C SER A 9 -6.90 11.51 -19.40
N ASP A 10 -5.95 11.51 -20.34
CA ASP A 10 -5.13 10.35 -20.66
C ASP A 10 -4.07 10.10 -19.56
N LEU A 11 -3.46 11.15 -19.01
CA LEU A 11 -2.53 11.03 -17.89
C LEU A 11 -3.22 10.47 -16.65
N LYS A 12 -4.43 10.95 -16.32
CA LYS A 12 -5.23 10.40 -15.21
C LYS A 12 -5.52 8.91 -15.41
N ALA A 13 -5.93 8.51 -16.61
CA ALA A 13 -6.19 7.11 -16.93
C ALA A 13 -4.94 6.24 -16.77
N ARG A 14 -3.78 6.71 -17.21
CA ARG A 14 -2.51 5.99 -17.03
C ARG A 14 -2.10 5.88 -15.56
N ARG A 15 -2.29 6.93 -14.76
CA ARG A 15 -2.02 6.92 -13.32
C ARG A 15 -2.92 5.94 -12.58
N ILE A 16 -4.20 5.89 -12.92
CA ILE A 16 -5.14 4.90 -12.38
C ILE A 16 -4.70 3.48 -12.75
N ALA A 17 -4.29 3.25 -14.00
CA ALA A 17 -3.78 1.97 -14.44
C ALA A 17 -2.49 1.58 -13.72
N ALA A 18 -1.58 2.53 -13.48
CA ALA A 18 -0.34 2.31 -12.73
C ALA A 18 -0.62 1.89 -11.28
N VAL A 19 -1.60 2.54 -10.61
CA VAL A 19 -1.99 2.17 -9.24
C VAL A 19 -2.64 0.79 -9.19
N ARG A 20 -3.53 0.46 -10.13
CA ARG A 20 -4.12 -0.89 -10.21
C ARG A 20 -3.04 -1.96 -10.38
N HIS A 21 -2.12 -1.75 -11.29
CA HIS A 21 -1.00 -2.66 -11.51
C HIS A 21 -0.13 -2.81 -10.26
N HIS A 22 0.21 -1.69 -9.60
CA HIS A 22 0.96 -1.68 -8.36
C HIS A 22 0.29 -2.56 -7.29
N MET A 23 -1.00 -2.36 -7.05
CA MET A 23 -1.77 -3.13 -6.07
C MET A 23 -1.87 -4.62 -6.42
N GLU A 24 -2.00 -4.97 -7.70
CA GLU A 24 -1.97 -6.35 -8.18
C GLU A 24 -0.61 -7.02 -7.94
N MET A 25 0.49 -6.29 -8.19
CA MET A 25 1.85 -6.81 -7.96
C MET A 25 2.16 -6.97 -6.47
N GLU A 26 1.58 -6.14 -5.60
CA GLU A 26 1.66 -6.35 -4.16
C GLU A 26 0.98 -7.65 -3.70
N ILE A 27 -0.17 -8.00 -4.27
CA ILE A 27 -0.84 -9.29 -4.01
C ILE A 27 0.03 -10.44 -4.49
N ALA A 28 0.62 -10.30 -5.67
CA ALA A 28 1.51 -11.30 -6.24
C ALA A 28 2.86 -11.40 -5.52
N GLN A 29 3.19 -10.43 -4.66
CA GLN A 29 4.48 -10.26 -3.99
C GLN A 29 5.65 -10.18 -4.99
N ASP A 30 5.39 -9.63 -6.17
CA ASP A 30 6.41 -9.29 -7.16
C ASP A 30 7.01 -7.91 -6.81
N TRP A 31 7.96 -7.91 -5.88
CA TRP A 31 8.55 -6.68 -5.38
C TRP A 31 9.32 -5.91 -6.44
N ASP A 32 9.89 -6.57 -7.43
CA ASP A 32 10.55 -5.91 -8.55
C ASP A 32 9.54 -5.12 -9.39
N ALA A 33 8.39 -5.73 -9.68
CA ALA A 33 7.31 -5.06 -10.39
C ALA A 33 6.69 -3.92 -9.57
N VAL A 34 6.50 -4.10 -8.25
CA VAL A 34 6.03 -3.03 -7.35
C VAL A 34 6.99 -1.84 -7.39
N LEU A 35 8.29 -2.08 -7.19
CA LEU A 35 9.30 -1.02 -7.17
C LEU A 35 9.43 -0.32 -8.53
N ALA A 36 9.23 -1.03 -9.64
CA ALA A 36 9.26 -0.47 -10.99
C ALA A 36 8.13 0.55 -11.26
N THR A 37 7.07 0.56 -10.45
CA THR A 37 6.00 1.58 -10.57
C THR A 37 6.40 2.94 -10.03
N PHE A 38 7.46 3.02 -9.23
CA PHE A 38 7.97 4.25 -8.66
C PHE A 38 9.06 4.90 -9.53
N GLU A 39 9.11 6.21 -9.51
CA GLU A 39 10.31 6.97 -9.89
C GLU A 39 11.35 6.90 -8.77
N HIS A 40 10.91 7.09 -7.52
CA HIS A 40 11.68 6.88 -6.31
C HIS A 40 10.78 6.18 -5.28
N PRO A 41 11.08 4.93 -4.88
CA PRO A 41 10.25 4.21 -3.92
C PRO A 41 10.18 4.90 -2.57
N ARG A 42 8.95 5.20 -2.13
CA ARG A 42 8.70 5.81 -0.83
C ARG A 42 7.32 5.45 -0.31
N TYR A 43 7.26 5.02 0.95
CA TYR A 43 6.03 4.79 1.71
C TYR A 43 6.02 5.68 2.96
N GLU A 44 4.90 6.33 3.20
CA GLU A 44 4.63 7.04 4.44
C GLU A 44 3.39 6.44 5.09
N LEU A 45 3.57 5.64 6.14
CA LEU A 45 2.45 5.02 6.84
C LEU A 45 1.76 6.06 7.73
N ARG A 46 0.62 6.52 7.29
CA ARG A 46 -0.20 7.45 8.06
C ARG A 46 -0.92 6.71 9.19
N GLY A 47 -0.97 7.32 10.37
CA GLY A 47 -1.49 6.71 11.58
C GLY A 47 -0.42 6.38 12.60
N HIS A 48 0.75 5.86 12.19
CA HIS A 48 1.88 5.64 13.12
C HIS A 48 3.21 6.27 12.67
N GLY A 49 3.21 7.05 11.59
CA GLY A 49 4.30 7.94 11.23
C GLY A 49 5.57 7.27 10.70
N ALA A 50 5.56 5.98 10.39
CA ALA A 50 6.71 5.33 9.79
C ALA A 50 6.92 5.76 8.34
N VAL A 51 8.18 5.98 7.97
CA VAL A 51 8.60 6.34 6.62
C VAL A 51 9.66 5.35 6.14
N PHE A 52 9.46 4.82 4.93
CA PHE A 52 10.41 3.97 4.23
C PHE A 52 10.79 4.67 2.94
N ASP A 53 12.04 5.05 2.79
CA ASP A 53 12.54 5.85 1.68
C ASP A 53 13.66 5.11 0.95
N GLY A 54 13.52 5.01 -0.36
CA GLY A 54 14.45 4.30 -1.23
C GLY A 54 14.14 2.81 -1.40
N GLU A 55 14.70 2.23 -2.44
CA GLU A 55 14.41 0.86 -2.87
C GLU A 55 14.67 -0.18 -1.76
N GLU A 56 15.81 -0.11 -1.10
CA GLU A 56 16.19 -1.08 -0.05
C GLU A 56 15.21 -1.04 1.12
N ALA A 57 14.89 0.18 1.61
CA ALA A 57 13.98 0.36 2.75
C ALA A 57 12.56 -0.11 2.41
N VAL A 58 12.07 0.23 1.21
CA VAL A 58 10.73 -0.17 0.75
C VAL A 58 10.65 -1.68 0.55
N ARG A 59 11.64 -2.28 -0.12
CA ARG A 59 11.70 -3.75 -0.32
C ARG A 59 11.70 -4.49 1.01
N ARG A 60 12.50 -4.02 1.97
CA ARG A 60 12.55 -4.59 3.32
C ARG A 60 11.20 -4.48 4.02
N TYR A 61 10.56 -3.32 3.98
CA TYR A 61 9.23 -3.12 4.54
C TYR A 61 8.21 -4.10 3.95
N LEU A 62 8.12 -4.16 2.62
CA LEU A 62 7.20 -5.06 1.92
C LEU A 62 7.43 -6.52 2.31
N THR A 63 8.68 -6.97 2.29
CA THR A 63 9.06 -8.34 2.65
C THR A 63 8.68 -8.68 4.10
N LEU A 64 9.03 -7.80 5.05
CA LEU A 64 8.76 -8.05 6.47
C LEU A 64 7.27 -7.97 6.81
N SER A 65 6.50 -7.14 6.11
CA SER A 65 5.06 -7.02 6.31
C SER A 65 4.28 -8.30 5.97
N ARG A 66 4.85 -9.17 5.14
CA ARG A 66 4.23 -10.44 4.75
C ARG A 66 4.60 -11.61 5.67
N ILE A 67 5.50 -11.44 6.63
CA ILE A 67 5.85 -12.50 7.59
C ILE A 67 4.63 -12.92 8.42
N PRO A 68 3.91 -12.01 9.10
CA PRO A 68 2.73 -12.41 9.85
C PRO A 68 1.53 -12.78 8.96
N PHE A 69 1.45 -12.21 7.77
CA PHE A 69 0.31 -12.35 6.84
C PHE A 69 0.79 -12.70 5.43
N PRO A 70 1.27 -13.94 5.20
CA PRO A 70 1.85 -14.30 3.90
C PRO A 70 0.84 -14.32 2.74
N ASP A 71 -0.46 -14.37 3.03
CA ASP A 71 -1.56 -14.29 2.09
C ASP A 71 -2.19 -12.90 1.99
N GLN A 72 -1.53 -11.86 2.54
CA GLN A 72 -2.09 -10.51 2.53
C GLN A 72 -2.47 -10.09 1.11
N GLY A 73 -3.72 -9.66 0.97
CA GLY A 73 -4.29 -9.17 -0.27
C GLY A 73 -5.03 -7.85 -0.10
N ASN A 74 -5.45 -7.30 -1.20
CA ASN A 74 -6.31 -6.13 -1.24
C ASN A 74 -7.45 -6.33 -2.26
N GLU A 75 -8.62 -5.79 -1.94
CA GLU A 75 -9.77 -5.77 -2.82
C GLU A 75 -10.18 -4.31 -3.03
N LEU A 76 -9.94 -3.78 -4.22
CA LEU A 76 -10.21 -2.38 -4.53
C LEU A 76 -11.72 -2.11 -4.50
N ILE A 77 -12.12 -1.06 -3.76
CA ILE A 77 -13.50 -0.59 -3.65
C ILE A 77 -13.71 0.61 -4.60
N ALA A 78 -12.84 1.60 -4.52
CA ALA A 78 -12.92 2.82 -5.30
C ALA A 78 -11.52 3.34 -5.65
N ILE A 79 -11.42 3.99 -6.80
CA ILE A 79 -10.20 4.66 -7.26
C ILE A 79 -10.59 5.93 -8.01
N ALA A 80 -9.89 7.01 -7.73
CA ALA A 80 -10.09 8.29 -8.40
C ALA A 80 -8.77 9.06 -8.50
N ALA A 81 -8.59 9.80 -9.57
CA ALA A 81 -7.49 10.74 -9.74
C ALA A 81 -8.00 12.17 -9.61
N ASP A 82 -7.23 13.04 -8.96
CA ASP A 82 -7.52 14.48 -8.90
C ASP A 82 -6.89 15.24 -10.10
N ASP A 83 -7.07 16.55 -10.12
CA ASP A 83 -6.48 17.46 -11.12
C ASP A 83 -5.04 17.89 -10.77
N ALA A 84 -4.56 17.52 -9.58
CA ALA A 84 -3.17 17.68 -9.15
C ALA A 84 -2.37 16.41 -9.51
N ASP A 85 -1.63 15.86 -8.65
CA ASP A 85 -0.76 14.73 -8.96
C ASP A 85 -1.07 13.51 -8.06
N THR A 86 -2.35 13.31 -7.69
CA THR A 86 -2.74 12.28 -6.71
C THR A 86 -3.80 11.32 -7.25
N VAL A 87 -3.62 10.05 -6.94
CA VAL A 87 -4.66 9.01 -7.07
C VAL A 87 -5.05 8.55 -5.67
N PHE A 88 -6.35 8.44 -5.44
CA PHE A 88 -6.96 8.01 -4.18
C PHE A 88 -7.55 6.61 -4.36
N VAL A 89 -7.35 5.74 -3.38
CA VAL A 89 -7.96 4.42 -3.35
C VAL A 89 -8.62 4.15 -2.01
N GLU A 90 -9.71 3.41 -2.07
CA GLU A 90 -10.33 2.76 -0.93
C GLU A 90 -10.39 1.26 -1.22
N PHE A 91 -10.03 0.43 -0.24
CA PHE A 91 -9.90 -1.01 -0.44
C PHE A 91 -10.10 -1.79 0.85
N TRP A 92 -10.44 -3.07 0.69
CA TRP A 92 -10.34 -4.03 1.78
C TRP A 92 -8.93 -4.61 1.82
N LEU A 93 -8.28 -4.51 2.96
CA LEU A 93 -7.06 -5.25 3.25
C LEU A 93 -7.47 -6.58 3.90
N THR A 94 -6.95 -7.68 3.37
CA THR A 94 -7.25 -9.04 3.84
C THR A 94 -5.98 -9.77 4.22
N GLY A 95 -6.10 -10.75 5.10
CA GLY A 95 -4.98 -11.61 5.45
C GLY A 95 -5.35 -12.61 6.53
N THR A 96 -4.47 -13.60 6.70
CA THR A 96 -4.58 -14.63 7.74
C THR A 96 -3.31 -14.62 8.57
N HIS A 97 -3.44 -14.63 9.88
CA HIS A 97 -2.32 -14.61 10.81
C HIS A 97 -1.65 -16.00 10.86
N LEU A 98 -0.67 -16.20 9.98
CA LEU A 98 0.03 -17.47 9.76
C LEU A 98 1.52 -17.43 10.14
N GLY A 99 2.05 -16.26 10.49
CA GLY A 99 3.43 -16.09 10.94
C GLY A 99 3.52 -15.25 12.22
N PRO A 100 4.70 -15.15 12.85
CA PRO A 100 4.88 -14.39 14.07
C PRO A 100 4.57 -12.90 13.86
N LEU A 101 3.78 -12.33 14.78
CA LEU A 101 3.38 -10.92 14.75
C LEU A 101 3.91 -10.19 15.97
N LYS A 102 4.61 -9.09 15.74
CA LYS A 102 5.05 -8.19 16.83
C LYS A 102 3.92 -7.26 17.25
N VAL A 103 3.57 -7.31 18.53
CA VAL A 103 2.59 -6.43 19.18
C VAL A 103 3.26 -5.78 20.37
N GLY A 104 3.66 -4.51 20.23
CA GLY A 104 4.49 -3.84 21.24
C GLY A 104 5.87 -4.53 21.33
N THR A 105 6.23 -4.96 22.54
CA THR A 105 7.48 -5.71 22.82
C THR A 105 7.31 -7.22 22.72
N GLN A 106 6.08 -7.70 22.50
CA GLN A 106 5.78 -9.13 22.45
C GLN A 106 5.74 -9.63 21.02
N THR A 107 6.03 -10.92 20.85
CA THR A 107 5.80 -11.65 19.60
C THR A 107 4.69 -12.65 19.82
N VAL A 108 3.61 -12.49 19.06
CA VAL A 108 2.43 -13.38 19.12
C VAL A 108 2.59 -14.46 18.08
N ALA A 109 2.45 -15.72 18.53
CA ALA A 109 2.45 -16.88 17.64
C ALA A 109 1.24 -16.85 16.70
N PRO A 110 1.31 -17.50 15.52
CA PRO A 110 0.21 -17.56 14.58
C PRO A 110 -1.10 -18.04 15.23
N THR A 111 -2.18 -17.31 15.02
CA THR A 111 -3.51 -17.67 15.54
C THR A 111 -4.38 -18.39 14.52
N GLY A 112 -4.03 -18.32 13.23
CA GLY A 112 -4.85 -18.81 12.13
C GLY A 112 -6.10 -17.97 11.85
N LYS A 113 -6.30 -16.87 12.59
CA LYS A 113 -7.45 -15.97 12.38
C LYS A 113 -7.23 -15.09 11.17
N SER A 114 -8.30 -14.82 10.43
CA SER A 114 -8.32 -13.93 9.28
C SER A 114 -8.86 -12.55 9.65
N PHE A 115 -8.46 -11.55 8.89
CA PHE A 115 -9.02 -10.20 8.97
C PHE A 115 -9.43 -9.71 7.57
N ARG A 116 -10.39 -8.80 7.55
CA ARG A 116 -10.82 -8.02 6.41
C ARG A 116 -11.19 -6.63 6.91
N VAL A 117 -10.33 -5.66 6.66
CA VAL A 117 -10.47 -4.30 7.20
C VAL A 117 -10.45 -3.28 6.07
N ARG A 118 -11.19 -2.19 6.24
CA ARG A 118 -11.33 -1.15 5.23
C ARG A 118 -10.30 -0.06 5.43
N LEU A 119 -9.52 0.22 4.39
CA LEU A 119 -8.45 1.19 4.40
C LEU A 119 -8.54 2.12 3.19
N ALA A 120 -7.77 3.20 3.26
CA ALA A 120 -7.54 4.10 2.14
C ALA A 120 -6.04 4.34 1.96
N ALA A 121 -5.65 4.71 0.76
CA ALA A 121 -4.30 5.18 0.46
C ALA A 121 -4.33 6.29 -0.59
N THR A 122 -3.29 7.11 -0.59
CA THR A 122 -3.01 8.06 -1.66
C THR A 122 -1.69 7.73 -2.33
N PHE A 123 -1.67 7.89 -3.65
CA PHE A 123 -0.48 7.74 -4.47
C PHE A 123 -0.16 9.09 -5.10
N GLU A 124 0.98 9.65 -4.77
CA GLU A 124 1.49 10.88 -5.36
C GLU A 124 2.37 10.55 -6.57
N PHE A 125 2.22 11.33 -7.62
CA PHE A 125 2.98 11.19 -8.87
C PHE A 125 3.88 12.40 -9.10
N ALA A 126 4.97 12.20 -9.82
CA ALA A 126 5.75 13.32 -10.34
C ALA A 126 4.93 14.10 -11.37
N PRO A 127 5.05 15.46 -11.42
CA PRO A 127 4.32 16.27 -12.39
C PRO A 127 4.50 15.79 -13.84
N GLY A 128 3.39 15.57 -14.55
CA GLY A 128 3.40 15.10 -15.94
C GLY A 128 3.80 13.64 -16.14
N SER A 129 4.03 12.88 -15.09
CA SER A 129 4.47 11.49 -15.13
C SER A 129 3.38 10.53 -14.60
N ASP A 130 3.46 9.29 -15.05
CA ASP A 130 2.70 8.15 -14.50
C ASP A 130 3.54 7.28 -13.56
N LYS A 131 4.66 7.81 -13.04
CA LYS A 131 5.50 7.18 -12.03
C LYS A 131 5.17 7.71 -10.64
N ILE A 132 4.99 6.80 -9.69
CA ILE A 132 4.67 7.10 -8.30
C ILE A 132 5.93 7.66 -7.60
N VAL A 133 5.76 8.68 -6.77
CA VAL A 133 6.84 9.23 -5.92
C VAL A 133 6.61 8.98 -4.44
N CYS A 134 5.39 8.68 -4.03
CA CYS A 134 5.08 8.32 -2.66
C CYS A 134 3.74 7.60 -2.57
N GLU A 135 3.69 6.52 -1.81
CA GLU A 135 2.44 5.91 -1.36
C GLU A 135 2.21 6.25 0.11
N ARG A 136 1.00 6.68 0.43
CA ARG A 136 0.56 7.01 1.79
C ARG A 136 -0.64 6.15 2.19
N PRO A 137 -0.42 4.94 2.73
CA PRO A 137 -1.50 4.16 3.32
C PRO A 137 -1.97 4.84 4.62
N TYR A 138 -3.28 5.03 4.75
CA TYR A 138 -3.92 5.46 5.99
C TYR A 138 -4.25 4.21 6.79
N TYR A 139 -3.28 3.74 7.54
CA TYR A 139 -3.27 2.45 8.21
C TYR A 139 -3.36 2.61 9.72
N ASP A 140 -4.47 2.17 10.28
CA ASP A 140 -4.62 1.98 11.71
C ASP A 140 -4.42 0.49 12.05
N ARG A 141 -3.24 0.17 12.59
CA ARG A 141 -2.92 -1.20 12.98
C ARG A 141 -3.86 -1.79 14.02
N PHE A 142 -4.49 -0.95 14.85
CA PHE A 142 -5.43 -1.42 15.87
C PHE A 142 -6.67 -2.07 15.24
N VAL A 143 -7.10 -1.64 14.07
CA VAL A 143 -8.22 -2.27 13.34
C VAL A 143 -7.90 -3.72 13.00
N VAL A 144 -6.67 -4.01 12.57
CA VAL A 144 -6.21 -5.38 12.31
C VAL A 144 -6.08 -6.17 13.61
N LEU A 145 -5.47 -5.59 14.64
CA LEU A 145 -5.33 -6.25 15.93
C LEU A 145 -6.69 -6.57 16.58
N ASP A 146 -7.65 -5.65 16.48
CA ASP A 146 -9.03 -5.87 16.93
C ASP A 146 -9.69 -7.04 16.20
N ALA A 147 -9.56 -7.08 14.86
CA ALA A 147 -10.10 -8.17 14.05
C ALA A 147 -9.49 -9.54 14.39
N LEU A 148 -8.24 -9.56 14.85
CA LEU A 148 -7.54 -10.76 15.30
C LEU A 148 -7.77 -11.06 16.81
N GLY A 149 -8.44 -10.17 17.56
CA GLY A 149 -8.62 -10.30 19.00
C GLY A 149 -7.32 -10.11 19.79
N LEU A 150 -6.37 -9.33 19.26
CA LEU A 150 -5.03 -9.13 19.81
C LEU A 150 -4.77 -7.72 20.33
N ARG A 151 -5.80 -6.89 20.45
CA ARG A 151 -5.63 -5.51 20.93
C ARG A 151 -5.12 -5.50 22.37
N PRO A 152 -4.00 -4.82 22.69
CA PRO A 152 -3.51 -4.70 24.06
C PRO A 152 -4.51 -3.95 24.92
N GLY A 153 -4.84 -4.46 26.10
CA GLY A 153 -5.68 -3.79 27.09
C GLY A 153 -7.18 -3.79 26.81
N ALA A 154 -7.64 -4.66 25.95
CA ALA A 154 -9.07 -4.93 25.79
C ALA A 154 -9.56 -5.94 26.84
#